data_f235ff56bda55d302183101a410afbfb
#
_entry.id   f235ff56bda55d302183101a410afbfb
#
_cell.length_a   1.000
_cell.length_b   1.000
_cell.length_c   1.000
_cell.angle_alpha   90.00
_cell.angle_beta   90.00
_cell.angle_gamma   90.00
#
_symmetry.space_group_name_H-M   'P 1'
#
loop_
_entity.id
_entity.type
_entity.pdbx_description
1 polymer ?
#
loop_
_entity_poly.entity_id
_entity_poly.type
_entity_poly.pdbx_seq_one_letter_code
_entity_poly.pdbx_strand_id
1 'polypeptide(L)'
;MFDLDRWQEIFQTISWIEETTGTVNEWSFERFKVNHDISVDPHGYRLQHSSGANLVHSGDTGPCEELYQAIKRSNIAIVEMGVPEWVEIDGHHKPSHIESLSQRVPDTKLLLTHTYLDMKDSEFEVLTSKDYPVFNDNVIHAYDGICLKWNGQNWKA
;
A
#
# COMPACT_ATOMS: atom_id res chain seq x y z
N MET A 1 0.49 7.39 -26.70
CA MET A 1 -0.53 6.55 -27.37
C MET A 1 -0.37 5.15 -26.82
N PHE A 2 -1.37 4.64 -26.08
CA PHE A 2 -1.32 3.27 -25.56
C PHE A 2 -1.51 2.30 -26.71
N ASP A 3 -0.61 1.31 -26.83
CA ASP A 3 -0.70 0.23 -27.79
C ASP A 3 -1.73 -0.79 -27.31
N LEU A 4 -2.96 -0.63 -27.78
CA LEU A 4 -4.09 -1.48 -27.38
C LEU A 4 -3.89 -2.95 -27.77
N ASP A 5 -3.15 -3.23 -28.86
CA ASP A 5 -2.91 -4.61 -29.31
C ASP A 5 -2.00 -5.36 -28.34
N ARG A 6 -0.97 -4.65 -27.83
CA ARG A 6 -0.07 -5.20 -26.80
C ARG A 6 -0.80 -5.48 -25.48
N TRP A 7 -1.77 -4.64 -25.10
CA TRP A 7 -2.59 -4.89 -23.93
C TRP A 7 -3.52 -6.09 -24.11
N GLN A 8 -4.06 -6.30 -25.29
CA GLN A 8 -4.88 -7.50 -25.56
C GLN A 8 -4.10 -8.80 -25.39
N GLU A 9 -2.84 -8.86 -25.87
CA GLU A 9 -1.97 -10.01 -25.64
C GLU A 9 -1.70 -10.25 -24.15
N ILE A 10 -1.44 -9.20 -23.37
CA ILE A 10 -1.23 -9.29 -21.93
C ILE A 10 -2.50 -9.80 -21.23
N PHE A 11 -3.67 -9.26 -21.55
CA PHE A 11 -4.93 -9.69 -20.96
C PHE A 11 -5.29 -11.14 -21.26
N GLN A 12 -4.88 -11.70 -22.39
CA GLN A 12 -5.09 -13.11 -22.72
C GLN A 12 -4.24 -14.05 -21.85
N THR A 13 -3.15 -13.57 -21.26
CA THR A 13 -2.26 -14.37 -20.41
C THR A 13 -2.57 -14.23 -18.91
N ILE A 14 -3.50 -13.34 -18.53
CA ILE A 14 -3.90 -13.10 -17.15
C ILE A 14 -5.08 -14.00 -16.80
N SER A 15 -4.93 -14.78 -15.74
CA SER A 15 -6.06 -15.48 -15.11
C SER A 15 -6.63 -14.62 -14.00
N TRP A 16 -7.90 -14.25 -14.13
CA TRP A 16 -8.61 -13.48 -13.11
C TRP A 16 -9.13 -14.42 -12.02
N ILE A 17 -8.86 -14.05 -10.76
CA ILE A 17 -9.27 -14.79 -9.58
C ILE A 17 -10.25 -13.90 -8.80
N GLU A 18 -11.49 -14.39 -8.62
CA GLU A 18 -12.54 -13.67 -7.88
C GLU A 18 -12.62 -14.08 -6.41
N GLU A 19 -11.92 -15.14 -6.02
CA GLU A 19 -11.89 -15.64 -4.65
C GLU A 19 -11.31 -14.61 -3.69
N THR A 20 -11.86 -14.55 -2.48
CA THR A 20 -11.38 -13.67 -1.41
C THR A 20 -10.12 -14.21 -0.73
N THR A 21 -9.85 -15.51 -0.86
CA THR A 21 -8.65 -16.18 -0.33
C THR A 21 -8.18 -17.25 -1.30
N GLY A 22 -6.89 -17.51 -1.31
CA GLY A 22 -6.33 -18.56 -2.17
C GLY A 22 -4.84 -18.73 -1.97
N THR A 23 -4.25 -19.57 -2.81
CA THR A 23 -2.81 -19.84 -2.80
C THR A 23 -2.27 -19.83 -4.22
N VAL A 24 -1.16 -19.13 -4.42
CA VAL A 24 -0.40 -19.10 -5.67
C VAL A 24 1.05 -19.42 -5.35
N ASN A 25 1.53 -20.59 -5.81
CA ASN A 25 2.82 -21.14 -5.41
C ASN A 25 2.97 -21.23 -3.89
N GLU A 26 3.99 -20.60 -3.33
CA GLU A 26 4.27 -20.60 -1.89
C GLU A 26 3.59 -19.42 -1.13
N TRP A 27 2.81 -18.61 -1.82
CA TRP A 27 2.07 -17.49 -1.26
C TRP A 27 0.60 -17.82 -1.09
N SER A 28 0.06 -17.60 0.10
CA SER A 28 -1.39 -17.47 0.32
C SER A 28 -1.78 -16.00 0.33
N PHE A 29 -3.00 -15.72 -0.12
CA PHE A 29 -3.56 -14.37 -0.12
C PHE A 29 -4.93 -14.32 0.55
N GLU A 30 -5.21 -13.16 1.14
CA GLU A 30 -6.51 -12.76 1.67
C GLU A 30 -6.85 -11.38 1.08
N ARG A 31 -7.95 -11.27 0.39
CA ARG A 31 -8.49 -10.01 -0.15
C ARG A 31 -9.51 -9.44 0.84
N PHE A 32 -9.41 -8.16 1.15
CA PHE A 32 -10.32 -7.47 2.05
C PHE A 32 -10.76 -6.14 1.46
N LYS A 33 -11.98 -5.70 1.79
CA LYS A 33 -12.50 -4.41 1.33
C LYS A 33 -11.76 -3.26 1.99
N VAL A 34 -11.64 -2.15 1.26
CA VAL A 34 -11.03 -0.91 1.74
C VAL A 34 -11.92 0.29 1.43
N ASN A 35 -11.60 1.43 2.00
CA ASN A 35 -12.37 2.66 1.87
C ASN A 35 -11.84 3.52 0.71
N HIS A 36 -12.40 3.32 -0.48
CA HIS A 36 -12.11 4.12 -1.66
C HIS A 36 -13.38 4.29 -2.50
N ASP A 37 -13.26 4.60 -3.78
CA ASP A 37 -14.41 4.71 -4.68
C ASP A 37 -15.11 3.34 -4.81
N ILE A 38 -16.33 3.26 -4.29
CA ILE A 38 -17.13 2.03 -4.28
C ILE A 38 -17.45 1.52 -5.69
N SER A 39 -17.40 2.39 -6.71
CA SER A 39 -17.68 2.02 -8.10
C SER A 39 -16.63 1.07 -8.70
N VAL A 40 -15.43 1.03 -8.11
CA VAL A 40 -14.32 0.17 -8.55
C VAL A 40 -14.12 -1.09 -7.70
N ASP A 41 -15.00 -1.37 -6.73
CA ASP A 41 -14.91 -2.49 -5.78
C ASP A 41 -13.50 -2.59 -5.13
N PRO A 42 -13.09 -1.57 -4.35
CA PRO A 42 -11.73 -1.40 -3.91
C PRO A 42 -11.33 -2.45 -2.85
N HIS A 43 -10.12 -3.00 -3.02
CA HIS A 43 -9.60 -4.04 -2.13
C HIS A 43 -8.11 -3.85 -1.81
N GLY A 44 -7.76 -4.18 -0.57
CA GLY A 44 -6.41 -4.48 -0.15
C GLY A 44 -6.15 -5.98 -0.14
N TYR A 45 -4.87 -6.34 -0.04
CA TYR A 45 -4.41 -7.73 -0.03
C TYR A 45 -3.44 -7.97 1.11
N ARG A 46 -3.66 -9.05 1.84
CA ARG A 46 -2.68 -9.60 2.76
C ARG A 46 -2.06 -10.84 2.13
N LEU A 47 -0.74 -10.89 2.06
CA LEU A 47 0.02 -11.97 1.46
C LEU A 47 0.88 -12.64 2.55
N GLN A 48 0.93 -13.96 2.54
CA GLN A 48 1.75 -14.74 3.46
C GLN A 48 2.48 -15.85 2.71
N HIS A 49 3.80 -15.87 2.83
CA HIS A 49 4.67 -16.89 2.26
C HIS A 49 4.91 -18.03 3.24
N SER A 50 5.16 -19.24 2.73
CA SER A 50 5.46 -20.43 3.53
C SER A 50 6.69 -20.28 4.45
N SER A 51 7.63 -19.39 4.12
CA SER A 51 8.78 -19.03 4.96
C SER A 51 8.44 -18.15 6.18
N GLY A 52 7.18 -17.77 6.36
CA GLY A 52 6.75 -16.87 7.42
C GLY A 52 6.76 -15.38 7.06
N ALA A 53 7.28 -14.99 5.88
CA ALA A 53 7.15 -13.62 5.40
C ALA A 53 5.67 -13.28 5.22
N ASN A 54 5.25 -12.12 5.69
CA ASN A 54 3.90 -11.63 5.46
C ASN A 54 3.91 -10.12 5.21
N LEU A 55 3.01 -9.68 4.37
CA LEU A 55 2.86 -8.29 4.00
C LEU A 55 1.40 -7.96 3.69
N VAL A 56 1.08 -6.67 3.81
CA VAL A 56 -0.17 -6.08 3.33
C VAL A 56 0.13 -5.10 2.21
N HIS A 57 -0.72 -5.07 1.18
CA HIS A 57 -0.81 -3.98 0.20
C HIS A 57 -2.19 -3.36 0.33
N SER A 58 -2.22 -2.05 0.62
CA SER A 58 -3.48 -1.36 0.91
C SER A 58 -4.38 -1.21 -0.32
N GLY A 59 -3.80 -1.10 -1.52
CA GLY A 59 -4.48 -0.43 -2.63
C GLY A 59 -4.68 1.05 -2.29
N ASP A 60 -5.40 1.78 -3.13
CA ASP A 60 -5.83 3.15 -2.83
C ASP A 60 -6.95 3.11 -1.80
N THR A 61 -6.78 3.81 -0.69
CA THR A 61 -7.73 3.76 0.42
C THR A 61 -7.51 4.88 1.44
N GLY A 62 -8.59 5.39 1.97
CA GLY A 62 -8.59 6.07 3.26
C GLY A 62 -8.54 5.10 4.44
N PRO A 63 -8.53 5.63 5.68
CA PRO A 63 -8.57 4.82 6.89
C PRO A 63 -9.80 3.91 6.93
N CYS A 64 -9.59 2.62 7.24
CA CYS A 64 -10.65 1.68 7.50
C CYS A 64 -10.19 0.58 8.48
N GLU A 65 -11.13 -0.03 9.17
CA GLU A 65 -10.81 -1.03 10.20
C GLU A 65 -10.26 -2.32 9.60
N GLU A 66 -10.73 -2.73 8.43
CA GLU A 66 -10.29 -3.93 7.72
C GLU A 66 -8.79 -3.84 7.39
N LEU A 67 -8.33 -2.69 6.88
CA LEU A 67 -6.91 -2.44 6.62
C LEU A 67 -6.11 -2.48 7.92
N TYR A 68 -6.57 -1.82 8.97
CA TYR A 68 -5.89 -1.84 10.27
C TYR A 68 -5.73 -3.26 10.81
N GLN A 69 -6.78 -4.07 10.76
CA GLN A 69 -6.72 -5.46 11.23
C GLN A 69 -5.79 -6.33 10.38
N ALA A 70 -5.72 -6.09 9.08
CA ALA A 70 -4.77 -6.77 8.19
C ALA A 70 -3.32 -6.39 8.52
N ILE A 71 -3.04 -5.09 8.70
CA ILE A 71 -1.71 -4.57 9.06
C ILE A 71 -1.24 -5.12 10.41
N LYS A 72 -2.11 -5.14 11.42
CA LYS A 72 -1.80 -5.65 12.76
C LYS A 72 -1.32 -7.12 12.76
N ARG A 73 -1.70 -7.89 11.74
CA ARG A 73 -1.32 -9.30 11.56
C ARG A 73 -0.11 -9.47 10.63
N SER A 74 0.59 -8.40 10.28
CA SER A 74 1.64 -8.42 9.26
C SER A 74 2.92 -7.74 9.75
N ASN A 75 4.07 -8.13 9.17
CA ASN A 75 5.36 -7.54 9.53
C ASN A 75 5.67 -6.26 8.76
N ILE A 76 5.05 -6.11 7.58
CA ILE A 76 5.20 -4.93 6.72
C ILE A 76 3.86 -4.65 6.02
N ALA A 77 3.59 -3.37 5.82
CA ALA A 77 2.47 -2.91 5.02
C ALA A 77 2.92 -1.87 4.00
N ILE A 78 2.55 -2.07 2.76
CA ILE A 78 2.68 -1.09 1.69
C ILE A 78 1.39 -0.29 1.70
N VAL A 79 1.48 0.99 2.08
CA VAL A 79 0.33 1.87 2.31
C VAL A 79 0.47 3.11 1.46
N GLU A 80 -0.61 3.51 0.81
CA GLU A 80 -0.67 4.77 0.07
C GLU A 80 -0.76 5.98 1.04
N MET A 81 -0.27 7.14 0.58
CA MET A 81 -0.51 8.45 1.19
C MET A 81 -0.76 9.46 0.07
N GLY A 82 -1.91 9.33 -0.60
CA GLY A 82 -2.18 9.94 -1.89
C GLY A 82 -2.47 11.43 -1.85
N VAL A 83 -2.81 12.00 -0.69
CA VAL A 83 -3.22 13.41 -0.59
C VAL A 83 -2.60 14.14 0.60
N PRO A 84 -2.30 15.44 0.45
CA PRO A 84 -1.83 16.27 1.55
C PRO A 84 -2.95 16.55 2.58
N GLU A 85 -2.55 17.06 3.75
CA GLU A 85 -3.45 17.22 4.90
C GLU A 85 -4.67 18.10 4.63
N TRP A 86 -4.54 19.13 3.78
CA TRP A 86 -5.60 20.10 3.50
C TRP A 86 -6.66 19.64 2.49
N VAL A 87 -6.48 18.47 1.88
CA VAL A 87 -7.46 17.92 0.92
C VAL A 87 -8.57 17.21 1.68
N GLU A 88 -9.81 17.65 1.46
CA GLU A 88 -11.00 17.05 2.08
C GLU A 88 -11.52 15.89 1.23
N ILE A 89 -10.88 14.73 1.39
CA ILE A 89 -11.31 13.47 0.76
C ILE A 89 -11.08 12.30 1.74
N ASP A 90 -11.99 11.34 1.74
CA ASP A 90 -11.96 10.20 2.67
C ASP A 90 -11.37 8.93 2.04
N GLY A 91 -11.25 8.89 0.72
CA GLY A 91 -10.79 7.71 -0.04
C GLY A 91 -9.28 7.54 -0.11
N HIS A 92 -8.49 8.42 0.51
CA HIS A 92 -7.02 8.34 0.56
C HIS A 92 -6.48 8.67 1.94
N HIS A 93 -5.29 8.14 2.24
CA HIS A 93 -4.59 8.52 3.47
C HIS A 93 -3.93 9.89 3.35
N LYS A 94 -3.95 10.61 4.47
CA LYS A 94 -3.27 11.89 4.72
C LYS A 94 -2.10 11.66 5.69
N PRO A 95 -1.17 12.62 5.84
CA PRO A 95 -0.09 12.52 6.82
C PRO A 95 -0.58 12.20 8.25
N SER A 96 -1.62 12.87 8.74
CA SER A 96 -2.19 12.61 10.08
C SER A 96 -2.75 11.19 10.24
N HIS A 97 -3.29 10.61 9.16
CA HIS A 97 -3.76 9.22 9.17
C HIS A 97 -2.59 8.24 9.28
N ILE A 98 -1.50 8.48 8.56
CA ILE A 98 -0.27 7.65 8.63
C ILE A 98 0.37 7.75 10.02
N GLU A 99 0.44 8.95 10.59
CA GLU A 99 0.94 9.15 11.95
C GLU A 99 0.12 8.33 12.97
N SER A 100 -1.20 8.46 12.93
CA SER A 100 -2.11 7.69 13.80
C SER A 100 -1.94 6.17 13.60
N LEU A 101 -1.85 5.72 12.34
CA LEU A 101 -1.65 4.31 12.01
C LEU A 101 -0.32 3.79 12.55
N SER A 102 0.78 4.55 12.37
CA SER A 102 2.11 4.16 12.83
C SER A 102 2.18 3.99 14.36
N GLN A 103 1.47 4.83 15.10
CA GLN A 103 1.37 4.71 16.57
C GLN A 103 0.59 3.48 17.02
N ARG A 104 -0.43 3.08 16.24
CA ARG A 104 -1.28 1.91 16.55
C ARG A 104 -0.63 0.57 16.20
N VAL A 105 0.36 0.57 15.29
CA VAL A 105 1.06 -0.64 14.81
C VAL A 105 2.59 -0.48 14.89
N PRO A 106 3.17 -0.20 16.07
CA PRO A 106 4.58 0.15 16.20
C PRO A 106 5.54 -0.96 15.77
N ASP A 107 5.10 -2.22 15.80
CA ASP A 107 5.90 -3.39 15.43
C ASP A 107 5.85 -3.71 13.92
N THR A 108 4.96 -3.03 13.16
CA THR A 108 4.83 -3.23 11.71
C THR A 108 5.53 -2.10 10.97
N LYS A 109 6.35 -2.43 9.98
CA LYS A 109 6.93 -1.43 9.07
C LYS A 109 5.87 -0.96 8.08
N LEU A 110 5.67 0.34 7.98
CA LEU A 110 4.81 0.99 6.99
C LEU A 110 5.69 1.54 5.86
N LEU A 111 5.56 0.99 4.68
CA LEU A 111 6.23 1.46 3.46
C LEU A 111 5.25 2.33 2.68
N LEU A 112 5.49 3.64 2.66
CA LEU A 112 4.62 4.60 1.97
C LEU A 112 4.90 4.59 0.48
N THR A 113 3.83 4.46 -0.31
CA THR A 113 3.83 4.51 -1.76
C THR A 113 2.66 5.37 -2.26
N HIS A 114 2.54 5.55 -3.58
CA HIS A 114 1.46 6.36 -4.16
C HIS A 114 1.31 7.69 -3.41
N THR A 115 2.45 8.37 -3.19
CA THR A 115 2.46 9.60 -2.41
C THR A 115 2.34 10.82 -3.30
N TYR A 116 1.66 11.87 -2.81
CA TYR A 116 1.62 13.17 -3.47
C TYR A 116 2.99 13.91 -3.48
N LEU A 117 3.98 13.41 -2.73
CA LEU A 117 5.24 14.12 -2.46
C LEU A 117 6.11 14.35 -3.70
N ASP A 118 6.02 13.48 -4.70
CA ASP A 118 6.81 13.55 -5.93
C ASP A 118 5.98 13.95 -7.16
N MET A 119 4.78 14.52 -6.94
CA MET A 119 3.87 14.96 -8.00
C MET A 119 4.25 16.35 -8.50
N LYS A 120 5.28 16.42 -9.34
CA LYS A 120 5.70 17.68 -9.98
C LYS A 120 4.60 18.26 -10.87
N ASP A 121 4.55 19.60 -10.93
CA ASP A 121 3.57 20.35 -11.73
C ASP A 121 2.10 20.05 -11.38
N SER A 122 1.84 19.49 -10.20
CA SER A 122 0.48 19.27 -9.69
C SER A 122 0.09 20.36 -8.68
N GLU A 123 -1.19 20.43 -8.34
CA GLU A 123 -1.70 21.30 -7.27
C GLU A 123 -1.19 20.89 -5.88
N PHE A 124 -0.64 19.67 -5.76
CA PHE A 124 -0.07 19.11 -4.54
C PHE A 124 1.46 19.14 -4.51
N GLU A 125 2.09 19.91 -5.41
CA GLU A 125 3.54 19.94 -5.51
C GLU A 125 4.21 20.31 -4.18
N VAL A 126 5.11 19.47 -3.74
CA VAL A 126 5.98 19.70 -2.58
C VAL A 126 7.34 20.17 -3.09
N LEU A 127 7.68 21.42 -2.79
CA LEU A 127 8.82 22.11 -3.39
C LEU A 127 10.17 21.58 -2.92
N THR A 128 10.25 21.02 -1.71
CA THR A 128 11.50 20.49 -1.16
C THR A 128 11.26 19.30 -0.24
N SER A 129 12.27 18.44 -0.08
CA SER A 129 12.23 17.35 0.89
C SER A 129 12.07 17.78 2.36
N LYS A 130 12.25 19.07 2.66
CA LYS A 130 12.02 19.64 4.01
C LYS A 130 10.54 19.70 4.37
N ASP A 131 9.69 19.72 3.35
CA ASP A 131 8.24 19.77 3.50
C ASP A 131 7.62 18.36 3.59
N TYR A 132 8.47 17.32 3.54
CA TYR A 132 8.01 15.95 3.74
C TYR A 132 7.58 15.73 5.19
N PRO A 133 6.44 15.07 5.42
CA PRO A 133 6.01 14.71 6.76
C PRO A 133 7.06 13.84 7.47
N VAL A 134 7.30 14.11 8.73
CA VAL A 134 8.19 13.31 9.59
C VAL A 134 7.32 12.39 10.43
N PHE A 135 7.61 11.11 10.37
CA PHE A 135 6.88 10.06 11.06
C PHE A 135 7.78 9.29 12.05
N ASN A 136 7.20 8.33 12.76
CA ASN A 136 7.92 7.40 13.62
C ASN A 136 8.86 6.50 12.80
N ASP A 137 9.82 5.87 13.47
CA ASP A 137 10.88 5.03 12.86
C ASP A 137 10.34 3.78 12.13
N ASN A 138 9.09 3.40 12.37
CA ASN A 138 8.46 2.30 11.65
C ASN A 138 7.86 2.71 10.29
N VAL A 139 7.91 3.99 9.90
CA VAL A 139 7.43 4.49 8.60
C VAL A 139 8.61 4.75 7.69
N ILE A 140 8.53 4.23 6.47
CA ILE A 140 9.56 4.35 5.43
C ILE A 140 8.92 4.99 4.20
N HIS A 141 9.46 6.10 3.72
CA HIS A 141 9.10 6.63 2.40
C HIS A 141 9.72 5.75 1.32
N ALA A 142 8.87 5.14 0.49
CA ALA A 142 9.35 4.35 -0.63
C ALA A 142 9.92 5.25 -1.73
N TYR A 143 10.85 4.71 -2.50
CA TYR A 143 11.40 5.32 -3.70
C TYR A 143 11.59 4.24 -4.78
N ASP A 144 11.64 4.65 -6.03
CA ASP A 144 11.82 3.73 -7.14
C ASP A 144 13.13 2.95 -7.02
N GLY A 145 13.01 1.63 -7.06
CA GLY A 145 14.16 0.72 -6.89
C GLY A 145 14.43 0.27 -5.46
N ILE A 146 13.64 0.71 -4.46
CA ILE A 146 13.76 0.15 -3.11
C ILE A 146 13.57 -1.37 -3.15
N CYS A 147 14.45 -2.10 -2.47
CA CYS A 147 14.41 -3.55 -2.40
C CYS A 147 14.33 -4.00 -0.94
N LEU A 148 13.27 -4.69 -0.59
CA LEU A 148 13.11 -5.29 0.73
C LEU A 148 13.34 -6.80 0.67
N LYS A 149 14.15 -7.32 1.58
CA LYS A 149 14.48 -8.75 1.67
C LYS A 149 14.01 -9.34 2.99
N TRP A 150 13.34 -10.47 2.93
CA TRP A 150 13.00 -11.27 4.10
C TRP A 150 14.20 -12.14 4.50
N ASN A 151 14.60 -12.07 5.78
CA ASN A 151 15.73 -12.84 6.29
C ASN A 151 15.32 -14.05 7.16
N GLY A 152 14.06 -14.42 7.16
CA GLY A 152 13.48 -15.48 8.00
C GLY A 152 12.86 -14.96 9.31
N GLN A 153 13.07 -13.71 9.67
CA GLN A 153 12.51 -13.08 10.87
C GLN A 153 11.97 -11.68 10.60
N ASN A 154 12.67 -10.88 9.80
CA ASN A 154 12.35 -9.48 9.55
C ASN A 154 12.61 -9.08 8.10
N TRP A 155 11.89 -8.06 7.64
CA TRP A 155 12.17 -7.36 6.41
C TRP A 155 13.31 -6.34 6.60
N LYS A 156 14.24 -6.32 5.66
CA LYS A 156 15.37 -5.37 5.60
C LYS A 156 15.41 -4.70 4.24
N ALA A 157 15.65 -3.39 4.23
CA ALA A 157 15.98 -2.63 3.04
C ALA A 157 17.44 -2.83 2.63
#